data_169bf820d15bfd767ed28c52abd69632
#
_entry.id   169bf820d15bfd767ed28c52abd69632
#
_cell.length_a   1.000
_cell.length_b   1.000
_cell.length_c   1.000
_cell.angle_alpha   90.00
_cell.angle_beta   90.00
_cell.angle_gamma   90.00
#
_symmetry.space_group_name_H-M   'P 1'
#
loop_
_entity.id
_entity.type
_entity.pdbx_description
1 polymer ?
#
loop_
_entity_poly.entity_id
_entity_poly.type
_entity_poly.pdbx_seq_one_letter_code
_entity_poly.pdbx_strand_id
1 'polypeptide(L)'
;MESQAPTLTPADIQRFERDGYLVVREAFPRADALAMQERWWSELAGTHGIRRDDRSTWRQIPGNLKAAKRDPAQAAILTGTVRGVFDDLLGAGSWSRPRDWGVTLVTFPEPGGWELPSRLWHWDNPCEPHLDRTRGLFVVSFIGPVAPRGGGTLILSGSPRLLIKQERRIPADQRRGLDGRTRERFYRSHPWLIALTGLAPSPADRIATFMDGETVVDGVPLRVVELTGEPGDMVFCHPVMVHCRAPNRGPRPRFMRIKQQFLTHEARTLLRGFLA
;
A
#
# COMPACT_ATOMS: atom_id res chain seq x y z
N MET A 1 3.62 11.15 -32.01
CA MET A 1 3.04 10.89 -30.67
C MET A 1 3.20 12.16 -29.88
N GLU A 2 2.13 12.91 -29.66
CA GLU A 2 2.15 14.05 -28.75
C GLU A 2 2.50 13.53 -27.35
N SER A 3 3.54 14.10 -26.76
CA SER A 3 3.90 13.84 -25.37
C SER A 3 2.79 14.41 -24.49
N GLN A 4 1.98 13.56 -23.89
CA GLN A 4 0.98 13.99 -22.92
C GLN A 4 1.71 14.68 -21.75
N ALA A 5 1.21 15.83 -21.32
CA ALA A 5 1.78 16.53 -20.16
C ALA A 5 1.80 15.59 -18.94
N PRO A 6 2.86 15.63 -18.12
CA PRO A 6 2.96 14.77 -16.94
C PRO A 6 1.80 15.03 -15.97
N THR A 7 1.29 13.98 -15.38
CA THR A 7 0.20 14.02 -14.38
C THR A 7 0.72 14.45 -13.01
N LEU A 8 1.94 14.01 -12.69
CA LEU A 8 2.63 14.34 -11.44
C LEU A 8 3.58 15.53 -11.63
N THR A 9 3.62 16.39 -10.64
CA THR A 9 4.64 17.44 -10.58
C THR A 9 6.00 16.86 -10.17
N PRO A 10 7.13 17.56 -10.46
CA PRO A 10 8.43 17.19 -9.94
C PRO A 10 8.46 17.03 -8.41
N ALA A 11 7.70 17.86 -7.69
CA ALA A 11 7.57 17.77 -6.24
C ALA A 11 6.85 16.48 -5.78
N ASP A 12 5.87 15.99 -6.54
CA ASP A 12 5.20 14.73 -6.26
C ASP A 12 6.15 13.55 -6.44
N ILE A 13 6.94 13.56 -7.50
CA ILE A 13 7.97 12.53 -7.75
C ILE A 13 9.01 12.52 -6.63
N GLN A 14 9.53 13.70 -6.24
CA GLN A 14 10.46 13.81 -5.12
C GLN A 14 9.87 13.33 -3.80
N ARG A 15 8.57 13.60 -3.55
CA ARG A 15 7.86 13.08 -2.38
C ARG A 15 7.76 11.57 -2.42
N PHE A 16 7.40 11.00 -3.58
CA PHE A 16 7.36 9.54 -3.76
C PHE A 16 8.74 8.89 -3.51
N GLU A 17 9.81 9.47 -4.04
CA GLU A 17 11.18 8.98 -3.83
C GLU A 17 11.63 9.07 -2.37
N ARG A 18 11.25 10.15 -1.67
CA ARG A 18 11.60 10.38 -0.27
C ARG A 18 10.80 9.46 0.66
N ASP A 19 9.48 9.47 0.53
CA ASP A 19 8.53 8.86 1.48
C ASP A 19 8.14 7.44 1.07
N GLY A 20 8.31 7.09 -0.20
CA GLY A 20 7.93 5.80 -0.78
C GLY A 20 6.45 5.67 -1.12
N TYR A 21 5.67 6.75 -1.01
CA TYR A 21 4.24 6.75 -1.38
C TYR A 21 3.76 8.12 -1.84
N LEU A 22 2.63 8.10 -2.58
CA LEU A 22 1.94 9.29 -3.05
C LEU A 22 0.43 9.09 -2.93
N VAL A 23 -0.27 10.08 -2.41
CA VAL A 23 -1.74 10.13 -2.36
C VAL A 23 -2.25 10.93 -3.53
N VAL A 24 -3.13 10.33 -4.32
CA VAL A 24 -3.84 10.99 -5.43
C VAL A 24 -5.33 11.05 -5.06
N ARG A 25 -5.82 12.25 -4.82
CA ARG A 25 -7.23 12.48 -4.51
C ARG A 25 -8.05 12.41 -5.79
N GLU A 26 -9.27 11.90 -5.68
CA GLU A 26 -10.21 11.78 -6.81
C GLU A 26 -9.56 11.13 -8.05
N ALA A 27 -8.69 10.13 -7.83
CA ALA A 27 -7.98 9.42 -8.89
C ALA A 27 -8.95 8.74 -9.88
N PHE A 28 -10.12 8.32 -9.38
CA PHE A 28 -11.24 7.84 -10.21
C PHE A 28 -12.58 8.32 -9.61
N PRO A 29 -13.68 8.32 -10.41
CA PRO A 29 -14.93 8.90 -9.96
C PRO A 29 -15.46 8.30 -8.66
N ARG A 30 -15.84 9.15 -7.70
CA ARG A 30 -16.48 8.77 -6.45
C ARG A 30 -17.73 7.91 -6.69
N ALA A 31 -18.51 8.24 -7.70
CA ALA A 31 -19.73 7.50 -8.05
C ALA A 31 -19.43 6.04 -8.41
N ASP A 32 -18.34 5.79 -9.16
CA ASP A 32 -17.93 4.44 -9.53
C ASP A 32 -17.42 3.66 -8.30
N ALA A 33 -16.70 4.30 -7.39
CA ALA A 33 -16.27 3.69 -6.13
C ALA A 33 -17.49 3.25 -5.30
N LEU A 34 -18.48 4.14 -5.13
CA LEU A 34 -19.70 3.83 -4.38
C LEU A 34 -20.55 2.75 -5.07
N ALA A 35 -20.65 2.74 -6.39
CA ALA A 35 -21.33 1.69 -7.12
C ALA A 35 -20.63 0.31 -6.93
N MET A 36 -19.31 0.27 -6.90
CA MET A 36 -18.56 -0.93 -6.52
C MET A 36 -18.85 -1.33 -5.08
N GLN A 37 -18.91 -0.39 -4.14
CA GLN A 37 -19.22 -0.67 -2.73
C GLN A 37 -20.61 -1.31 -2.56
N GLU A 38 -21.62 -0.85 -3.30
CA GLU A 38 -22.97 -1.45 -3.27
C GLU A 38 -22.96 -2.91 -3.72
N ARG A 39 -22.18 -3.22 -4.76
CA ARG A 39 -22.02 -4.62 -5.22
C ARG A 39 -21.32 -5.49 -4.18
N TRP A 40 -20.34 -4.93 -3.46
CA TRP A 40 -19.67 -5.65 -2.37
C TRP A 40 -20.64 -5.93 -1.22
N TRP A 41 -21.52 -4.99 -0.89
CA TRP A 41 -22.57 -5.22 0.09
C TRP A 41 -23.55 -6.30 -0.35
N SER A 42 -23.91 -6.35 -1.65
CA SER A 42 -24.75 -7.41 -2.20
C SER A 42 -24.09 -8.81 -2.09
N GLU A 43 -22.78 -8.90 -2.37
CA GLU A 43 -22.03 -10.14 -2.18
C GLU A 43 -21.93 -10.55 -0.70
N LEU A 44 -21.67 -9.57 0.20
CA LEU A 44 -21.64 -9.80 1.65
C LEU A 44 -22.97 -10.34 2.17
N ALA A 45 -24.09 -9.79 1.72
CA ALA A 45 -25.42 -10.26 2.09
C ALA A 45 -25.70 -11.66 1.53
N GLY A 46 -25.50 -11.88 0.22
CA GLY A 46 -25.84 -13.13 -0.45
C GLY A 46 -24.92 -14.30 -0.11
N THR A 47 -23.62 -14.03 0.11
CA THR A 47 -22.64 -15.11 0.32
C THR A 47 -22.26 -15.32 1.78
N HIS A 48 -22.24 -14.24 2.55
CA HIS A 48 -21.77 -14.28 3.95
C HIS A 48 -22.87 -14.02 4.98
N GLY A 49 -24.11 -13.69 4.57
CA GLY A 49 -25.20 -13.33 5.47
C GLY A 49 -24.94 -12.06 6.28
N ILE A 50 -24.08 -11.17 5.77
CA ILE A 50 -23.71 -9.91 6.44
C ILE A 50 -24.54 -8.78 5.83
N ARG A 51 -25.44 -8.19 6.62
CA ARG A 51 -26.33 -7.13 6.17
C ARG A 51 -25.81 -5.75 6.59
N ARG A 52 -25.94 -4.78 5.68
CA ARG A 52 -25.47 -3.41 5.90
C ARG A 52 -26.17 -2.70 7.06
N ASP A 53 -27.47 -2.92 7.18
CA ASP A 53 -28.38 -2.32 8.16
C ASP A 53 -28.44 -3.06 9.49
N ASP A 54 -27.83 -4.25 9.57
CA ASP A 54 -27.82 -5.08 10.76
C ASP A 54 -26.40 -5.36 11.24
N ARG A 55 -25.93 -4.52 12.15
CA ARG A 55 -24.57 -4.63 12.71
C ARG A 55 -24.32 -5.92 13.49
N SER A 56 -25.35 -6.61 13.96
CA SER A 56 -25.20 -7.88 14.65
C SER A 56 -24.67 -8.98 13.73
N THR A 57 -24.83 -8.81 12.42
CA THR A 57 -24.28 -9.72 11.39
C THR A 57 -22.83 -9.43 11.01
N TRP A 58 -22.29 -8.28 11.46
CA TRP A 58 -20.94 -7.88 11.05
C TRP A 58 -19.88 -8.72 11.74
N ARG A 59 -19.04 -9.31 10.91
CA ARG A 59 -17.88 -10.12 11.33
C ARG A 59 -16.79 -10.08 10.27
N GLN A 60 -15.57 -10.34 10.67
CA GLN A 60 -14.47 -10.50 9.71
C GLN A 60 -14.78 -11.69 8.78
N ILE A 61 -14.49 -11.50 7.49
CA ILE A 61 -14.64 -12.57 6.48
C ILE A 61 -13.27 -13.13 6.12
N PRO A 62 -13.16 -14.45 5.88
CA PRO A 62 -11.93 -15.02 5.38
C PRO A 62 -11.75 -14.70 3.90
N GLY A 63 -10.55 -14.21 3.54
CA GLY A 63 -10.16 -14.01 2.14
C GLY A 63 -10.85 -12.82 1.46
N ASN A 64 -11.06 -12.95 0.16
CA ASN A 64 -11.56 -11.91 -0.72
C ASN A 64 -13.01 -12.14 -1.14
N LEU A 65 -13.72 -11.06 -1.44
CA LEU A 65 -15.00 -11.10 -2.15
C LEU A 65 -14.74 -11.55 -3.60
N LYS A 66 -15.19 -12.77 -3.93
CA LYS A 66 -14.85 -13.41 -5.21
C LYS A 66 -15.53 -12.77 -6.42
N ALA A 67 -16.82 -12.42 -6.28
CA ALA A 67 -17.56 -11.73 -7.32
C ALA A 67 -17.02 -10.30 -7.51
N ALA A 68 -16.82 -9.56 -6.43
CA ALA A 68 -16.25 -8.22 -6.46
C ALA A 68 -14.84 -8.19 -7.10
N LYS A 69 -14.02 -9.22 -6.89
CA LYS A 69 -12.69 -9.32 -7.52
C LYS A 69 -12.80 -9.45 -9.05
N ARG A 70 -13.86 -10.05 -9.57
CA ARG A 70 -14.09 -10.30 -11.00
C ARG A 70 -15.03 -9.28 -11.66
N ASP A 71 -15.57 -8.35 -10.88
CA ASP A 71 -16.53 -7.36 -11.36
C ASP A 71 -15.91 -6.47 -12.45
N PRO A 72 -16.47 -6.45 -13.68
CA PRO A 72 -15.97 -5.61 -14.77
C PRO A 72 -16.03 -4.11 -14.46
N ALA A 73 -16.89 -3.66 -13.54
CA ALA A 73 -16.96 -2.26 -13.10
C ALA A 73 -15.62 -1.74 -12.54
N GLN A 74 -14.75 -2.62 -12.06
CA GLN A 74 -13.40 -2.23 -11.64
C GLN A 74 -12.56 -1.58 -12.74
N ALA A 75 -12.93 -1.75 -14.02
CA ALA A 75 -12.25 -1.10 -15.14
C ALA A 75 -12.31 0.43 -15.07
N ALA A 76 -13.32 1.00 -14.37
CA ALA A 76 -13.47 2.43 -14.15
C ALA A 76 -12.34 3.03 -13.29
N ILE A 77 -11.60 2.23 -12.54
CA ILE A 77 -10.45 2.68 -11.75
C ILE A 77 -9.31 3.18 -12.66
N LEU A 78 -9.16 2.63 -13.88
CA LEU A 78 -8.10 3.02 -14.80
C LEU A 78 -8.48 4.27 -15.59
N THR A 79 -8.59 5.40 -14.93
CA THR A 79 -8.82 6.73 -15.54
C THR A 79 -7.58 7.25 -16.28
N GLY A 80 -7.72 8.40 -16.95
CA GLY A 80 -6.57 9.15 -17.49
C GLY A 80 -5.56 9.53 -16.40
N THR A 81 -6.04 10.02 -15.26
CA THR A 81 -5.20 10.33 -14.09
C THR A 81 -4.39 9.12 -13.62
N VAL A 82 -5.03 7.97 -13.41
CA VAL A 82 -4.35 6.75 -12.96
C VAL A 82 -3.33 6.25 -13.97
N ARG A 83 -3.62 6.35 -15.27
CA ARG A 83 -2.65 6.04 -16.34
C ARG A 83 -1.45 6.97 -16.29
N GLY A 84 -1.69 8.27 -16.20
CA GLY A 84 -0.62 9.26 -16.12
C GLY A 84 0.30 9.03 -14.91
N VAL A 85 -0.26 8.70 -13.74
CA VAL A 85 0.56 8.34 -12.56
C VAL A 85 1.40 7.09 -12.82
N PHE A 86 0.84 6.06 -13.50
CA PHE A 86 1.64 4.90 -13.89
C PHE A 86 2.74 5.27 -14.90
N ASP A 87 2.44 6.10 -15.89
CA ASP A 87 3.41 6.55 -16.88
C ASP A 87 4.55 7.36 -16.25
N ASP A 88 4.21 8.28 -15.33
CA ASP A 88 5.19 9.12 -14.65
C ASP A 88 6.11 8.32 -13.70
N LEU A 89 5.56 7.35 -12.94
CA LEU A 89 6.31 6.57 -11.96
C LEU A 89 7.01 5.34 -12.55
N LEU A 90 6.42 4.67 -13.55
CA LEU A 90 6.92 3.43 -14.13
C LEU A 90 7.59 3.64 -15.49
N GLY A 91 7.25 4.71 -16.18
CA GLY A 91 7.61 4.98 -17.55
C GLY A 91 6.51 4.56 -18.54
N ALA A 92 6.16 5.46 -19.46
CA ALA A 92 5.20 5.18 -20.51
C ALA A 92 5.62 3.96 -21.35
N GLY A 93 4.68 3.04 -21.58
CA GLY A 93 4.95 1.79 -22.31
C GLY A 93 5.67 0.70 -21.49
N SER A 94 6.11 1.00 -20.26
CA SER A 94 6.82 0.04 -19.41
C SER A 94 5.91 -0.86 -18.57
N TRP A 95 4.62 -0.65 -18.62
CA TRP A 95 3.62 -1.41 -17.88
C TRP A 95 2.46 -1.83 -18.78
N SER A 96 1.72 -2.87 -18.40
CA SER A 96 0.55 -3.34 -19.14
C SER A 96 -0.73 -3.00 -18.39
N ARG A 97 -1.81 -2.81 -19.15
CA ARG A 97 -3.14 -2.56 -18.58
C ARG A 97 -3.49 -3.65 -17.55
N PRO A 98 -3.91 -3.27 -16.32
CA PRO A 98 -4.38 -4.23 -15.33
C PRO A 98 -5.55 -5.07 -15.85
N ARG A 99 -5.45 -6.38 -15.69
CA ARG A 99 -6.58 -7.31 -15.98
C ARG A 99 -7.60 -7.31 -14.85
N ASP A 100 -7.14 -7.04 -13.65
CA ASP A 100 -7.95 -6.91 -12.43
C ASP A 100 -7.33 -5.85 -11.52
N TRP A 101 -8.04 -5.45 -10.47
CA TRP A 101 -7.58 -4.51 -9.47
C TRP A 101 -7.24 -5.19 -8.13
N GLY A 102 -6.72 -6.40 -8.21
CA GLY A 102 -6.13 -7.12 -7.08
C GLY A 102 -7.15 -7.63 -6.07
N VAL A 103 -6.77 -7.60 -4.81
CA VAL A 103 -7.56 -8.17 -3.71
C VAL A 103 -8.58 -7.16 -3.16
N THR A 104 -9.73 -7.66 -2.75
CA THR A 104 -10.76 -6.89 -2.06
C THR A 104 -10.55 -7.02 -0.55
N LEU A 105 -10.44 -5.90 0.14
CA LEU A 105 -10.26 -5.86 1.59
C LEU A 105 -11.47 -5.24 2.26
N VAL A 106 -12.22 -6.06 2.97
CA VAL A 106 -13.29 -5.59 3.87
C VAL A 106 -12.85 -5.84 5.30
N THR A 107 -12.91 -4.79 6.12
CA THR A 107 -12.57 -4.91 7.55
C THR A 107 -13.70 -4.29 8.35
N PHE A 108 -14.43 -5.13 9.07
CA PHE A 108 -15.49 -4.68 9.94
C PHE A 108 -14.94 -4.04 11.23
N PRO A 109 -15.70 -3.13 11.86
CA PRO A 109 -15.36 -2.62 13.18
C PRO A 109 -15.17 -3.74 14.20
N GLU A 110 -14.17 -3.57 15.05
CA GLU A 110 -13.87 -4.48 16.16
C GLU A 110 -13.95 -3.71 17.49
N PRO A 111 -14.39 -4.34 18.59
CA PRO A 111 -14.44 -3.68 19.90
C PRO A 111 -13.05 -3.40 20.47
N GLY A 112 -12.94 -2.44 21.39
CA GLY A 112 -11.72 -2.10 22.11
C GLY A 112 -11.09 -0.77 21.69
N GLY A 113 -9.96 -0.43 22.30
CA GLY A 113 -9.16 0.76 21.96
C GLY A 113 -8.41 0.58 20.64
N TRP A 114 -8.06 1.70 20.02
CA TRP A 114 -7.16 1.67 18.87
C TRP A 114 -5.72 1.64 19.34
N GLU A 115 -4.98 0.65 18.91
CA GLU A 115 -3.57 0.49 19.22
C GLU A 115 -2.76 0.31 17.94
N LEU A 116 -1.57 0.89 17.91
CA LEU A 116 -0.65 0.67 16.82
C LEU A 116 -0.09 -0.75 16.92
N PRO A 117 -0.29 -1.63 15.89
CA PRO A 117 0.20 -2.99 15.93
C PRO A 117 1.71 -3.07 16.10
N SER A 118 2.17 -4.01 16.94
CA SER A 118 3.58 -4.34 17.11
C SER A 118 4.02 -5.55 16.27
N ARG A 119 3.12 -6.19 15.56
CA ARG A 119 3.38 -7.41 14.78
C ARG A 119 2.83 -7.27 13.37
N LEU A 120 3.16 -8.24 12.51
CA LEU A 120 2.69 -8.33 11.12
C LEU A 120 3.20 -7.23 10.19
N TRP A 121 4.21 -6.47 10.59
CA TRP A 121 4.91 -5.57 9.69
C TRP A 121 5.63 -6.37 8.62
N HIS A 122 5.45 -6.04 7.35
CA HIS A 122 6.04 -6.76 6.23
C HIS A 122 6.06 -5.89 4.96
N TRP A 123 6.75 -6.38 3.95
CA TRP A 123 6.62 -5.94 2.56
C TRP A 123 6.48 -7.17 1.68
N ASP A 124 5.87 -7.03 0.50
CA ASP A 124 5.40 -8.16 -0.31
C ASP A 124 6.37 -8.58 -1.41
N ASN A 125 7.33 -7.73 -1.77
CA ASN A 125 8.16 -7.93 -2.95
C ASN A 125 9.64 -7.97 -2.61
N PRO A 126 10.47 -8.76 -3.34
CA PRO A 126 11.91 -8.68 -3.20
C PRO A 126 12.43 -7.26 -3.44
N CYS A 127 13.42 -6.85 -2.65
CA CYS A 127 14.15 -5.61 -2.88
C CYS A 127 15.17 -5.84 -3.99
N GLU A 128 15.13 -4.99 -5.01
CA GLU A 128 16.10 -4.97 -6.12
C GLU A 128 16.90 -3.66 -6.07
N PRO A 129 17.92 -3.57 -5.20
CA PRO A 129 18.59 -2.32 -4.86
C PRO A 129 19.48 -1.76 -5.98
N HIS A 130 19.69 -2.54 -7.04
CA HIS A 130 20.45 -2.14 -8.23
C HIS A 130 19.61 -1.42 -9.29
N LEU A 131 18.28 -1.40 -9.12
CA LEU A 131 17.42 -0.68 -10.05
C LEU A 131 17.33 0.80 -9.66
N ASP A 132 17.52 1.68 -10.63
CA ASP A 132 17.37 3.13 -10.45
C ASP A 132 15.91 3.56 -10.45
N ARG A 133 15.00 2.69 -10.90
CA ARG A 133 13.56 2.89 -10.90
C ARG A 133 12.84 1.78 -10.15
N THR A 134 11.67 2.10 -9.62
CA THR A 134 10.81 1.08 -9.04
C THR A 134 10.38 0.05 -10.09
N ARG A 135 10.37 -1.23 -9.71
CA ARG A 135 9.92 -2.34 -10.59
C ARG A 135 8.40 -2.46 -10.69
N GLY A 136 7.67 -1.64 -9.97
CA GLY A 136 6.23 -1.67 -9.90
C GLY A 136 5.70 -0.75 -8.82
N LEU A 137 4.42 -0.89 -8.53
CA LEU A 137 3.73 -0.14 -7.50
C LEU A 137 2.83 -1.08 -6.68
N PHE A 138 2.75 -0.84 -5.40
CA PHE A 138 1.72 -1.32 -4.52
C PHE A 138 0.63 -0.24 -4.43
N VAL A 139 -0.54 -0.52 -4.97
CA VAL A 139 -1.60 0.48 -5.15
C VAL A 139 -2.77 0.18 -4.24
N VAL A 140 -3.20 1.16 -3.47
CA VAL A 140 -4.39 1.11 -2.61
C VAL A 140 -5.47 1.98 -3.23
N SER A 141 -6.67 1.43 -3.44
CA SER A 141 -7.83 2.18 -3.93
C SER A 141 -8.94 2.18 -2.88
N PHE A 142 -9.45 3.36 -2.55
CA PHE A 142 -10.54 3.50 -1.57
C PHE A 142 -11.88 3.33 -2.26
N ILE A 143 -12.61 2.27 -1.91
CA ILE A 143 -13.95 1.96 -2.42
C ILE A 143 -15.02 2.54 -1.48
N GLY A 144 -14.69 2.66 -0.20
CA GLY A 144 -15.48 3.35 0.81
C GLY A 144 -14.62 4.35 1.57
N PRO A 145 -15.23 5.23 2.40
CA PRO A 145 -14.47 6.18 3.20
C PRO A 145 -13.68 5.44 4.29
N VAL A 146 -12.45 5.87 4.51
CA VAL A 146 -11.56 5.38 5.58
C VAL A 146 -11.08 6.58 6.38
N ALA A 147 -11.71 6.80 7.52
CA ALA A 147 -11.31 7.83 8.48
C ALA A 147 -10.13 7.36 9.33
N PRO A 148 -9.45 8.26 10.05
CA PRO A 148 -8.44 7.88 11.03
C PRO A 148 -8.97 6.83 12.02
N ARG A 149 -8.15 5.83 12.33
CA ARG A 149 -8.50 4.67 13.17
C ARG A 149 -9.62 3.78 12.61
N GLY A 150 -9.98 4.00 11.34
CA GLY A 150 -10.97 3.21 10.60
C GLY A 150 -10.40 1.96 9.95
N GLY A 151 -9.21 1.52 10.34
CA GLY A 151 -8.57 0.30 9.85
C GLY A 151 -7.83 0.50 8.52
N GLY A 152 -7.36 1.70 8.23
CA GLY A 152 -6.50 1.97 7.09
C GLY A 152 -5.22 1.13 7.13
N THR A 153 -4.64 0.85 5.98
CA THR A 153 -3.32 0.21 5.95
C THR A 153 -2.30 1.16 6.58
N LEU A 154 -1.54 0.66 7.55
CA LEU A 154 -0.40 1.37 8.10
C LEU A 154 0.79 1.17 7.19
N ILE A 155 1.49 2.23 6.86
CA ILE A 155 2.76 2.19 6.12
C ILE A 155 3.86 2.83 6.94
N LEU A 156 5.08 2.37 6.73
CA LEU A 156 6.28 2.99 7.28
C LEU A 156 6.89 3.91 6.21
N SER A 157 6.54 5.19 6.25
CA SER A 157 7.10 6.20 5.35
C SER A 157 8.63 6.21 5.42
N GLY A 158 9.29 6.29 4.27
CA GLY A 158 10.74 6.23 4.13
C GLY A 158 11.32 4.81 4.09
N SER A 159 10.56 3.78 4.48
CA SER A 159 11.06 2.40 4.55
C SER A 159 11.61 1.85 3.23
N PRO A 160 11.05 2.14 2.05
CA PRO A 160 11.64 1.68 0.79
C PRO A 160 13.06 2.22 0.58
N ARG A 161 13.26 3.50 0.83
CA ARG A 161 14.56 4.14 0.71
C ARG A 161 15.59 3.56 1.69
N LEU A 162 15.19 3.34 2.94
CA LEU A 162 16.06 2.72 3.93
C LEU A 162 16.41 1.28 3.54
N LEU A 163 15.42 0.48 3.14
CA LEU A 163 15.64 -0.91 2.73
C LEU A 163 16.58 -0.99 1.53
N ILE A 164 16.36 -0.20 0.48
CA ILE A 164 17.22 -0.13 -0.70
C ILE A 164 18.65 0.25 -0.31
N LYS A 165 18.81 1.27 0.56
CA LYS A 165 20.11 1.72 1.06
C LYS A 165 20.85 0.62 1.82
N GLN A 166 20.15 -0.15 2.65
CA GLN A 166 20.73 -1.27 3.39
C GLN A 166 21.09 -2.45 2.47
N GLU A 167 20.20 -2.82 1.53
CA GLU A 167 20.45 -3.90 0.59
C GLU A 167 21.58 -3.60 -0.39
N ARG A 168 21.82 -2.34 -0.77
CA ARG A 168 22.98 -1.94 -1.60
C ARG A 168 24.32 -2.23 -0.94
N ARG A 169 24.39 -2.24 0.40
CA ARG A 169 25.61 -2.54 1.16
C ARG A 169 25.94 -4.04 1.21
N ILE A 170 25.00 -4.89 0.78
CA ILE A 170 25.17 -6.34 0.79
C ILE A 170 25.68 -6.77 -0.58
N PRO A 171 26.78 -7.56 -0.64
CA PRO A 171 27.25 -8.14 -1.89
C PRO A 171 26.13 -8.89 -2.63
N ALA A 172 26.12 -8.80 -3.95
CA ALA A 172 25.00 -9.31 -4.77
C ALA A 172 24.76 -10.82 -4.57
N ASP A 173 25.82 -11.60 -4.39
CA ASP A 173 25.79 -13.04 -4.13
C ASP A 173 25.25 -13.41 -2.75
N GLN A 174 25.22 -12.44 -1.82
CA GLN A 174 24.72 -12.62 -0.45
C GLN A 174 23.29 -12.10 -0.25
N ARG A 175 22.68 -11.45 -1.26
CA ARG A 175 21.30 -10.97 -1.20
C ARG A 175 20.33 -12.15 -1.30
N ARG A 176 19.45 -12.26 -0.33
CA ARG A 176 18.52 -13.39 -0.21
C ARG A 176 17.08 -13.09 -0.63
N GLY A 177 16.85 -11.93 -1.24
CA GLY A 177 15.50 -11.53 -1.69
C GLY A 177 14.51 -11.33 -0.54
N LEU A 178 13.33 -11.94 -0.64
CA LEU A 178 12.23 -11.78 0.32
C LEU A 178 12.17 -12.98 1.28
N ASP A 179 13.16 -13.14 2.13
CA ASP A 179 13.13 -14.17 3.18
C ASP A 179 12.97 -13.58 4.59
N GLY A 180 12.74 -14.46 5.57
CA GLY A 180 12.60 -14.06 6.97
C GLY A 180 13.85 -13.39 7.53
N ARG A 181 15.03 -13.78 7.07
CA ARG A 181 16.33 -13.23 7.52
C ARG A 181 16.51 -11.80 7.02
N THR A 182 16.10 -11.51 5.79
CA THR A 182 16.13 -10.14 5.23
C THR A 182 15.21 -9.22 6.05
N ARG A 183 14.00 -9.68 6.38
CA ARG A 183 13.08 -8.92 7.23
C ARG A 183 13.64 -8.72 8.63
N GLU A 184 14.15 -9.76 9.25
CA GLU A 184 14.73 -9.68 10.59
C GLU A 184 15.93 -8.74 10.63
N ARG A 185 16.83 -8.79 9.66
CA ARG A 185 17.97 -7.86 9.53
C ARG A 185 17.49 -6.41 9.45
N PHE A 186 16.49 -6.12 8.62
CA PHE A 186 15.91 -4.80 8.49
C PHE A 186 15.34 -4.32 9.83
N TYR A 187 14.51 -5.13 10.50
CA TYR A 187 13.90 -4.72 11.76
C TYR A 187 14.91 -4.55 12.89
N ARG A 188 15.99 -5.35 12.90
CA ARG A 188 17.06 -5.23 13.90
C ARG A 188 18.09 -4.15 13.60
N SER A 189 17.97 -3.45 12.49
CA SER A 189 18.94 -2.43 12.08
C SER A 189 18.93 -1.16 12.94
N HIS A 190 17.89 -0.95 13.75
CA HIS A 190 17.79 0.23 14.61
C HIS A 190 16.84 -0.02 15.79
N PRO A 191 17.15 0.49 17.02
CA PRO A 191 16.30 0.29 18.21
C PRO A 191 14.85 0.71 18.03
N TRP A 192 14.58 1.78 17.28
CA TRP A 192 13.24 2.25 16.97
C TRP A 192 12.44 1.23 16.12
N LEU A 193 13.09 0.60 15.13
CA LEU A 193 12.46 -0.47 14.32
C LEU A 193 12.21 -1.74 15.13
N ILE A 194 13.15 -2.09 16.02
CA ILE A 194 13.01 -3.21 16.97
C ILE A 194 11.76 -3.00 17.84
N ALA A 195 11.59 -1.81 18.40
CA ALA A 195 10.44 -1.46 19.24
C ALA A 195 9.13 -1.39 18.42
N LEU A 196 9.15 -0.82 17.20
CA LEU A 196 7.99 -0.78 16.30
C LEU A 196 7.46 -2.18 16.00
N THR A 197 8.35 -3.13 15.71
CA THR A 197 8.01 -4.49 15.27
C THR A 197 7.85 -5.49 16.41
N GLY A 198 7.93 -5.04 17.68
CA GLY A 198 7.70 -5.86 18.86
C GLY A 198 8.80 -6.87 19.14
N LEU A 199 10.02 -6.64 18.60
CA LEU A 199 11.22 -7.44 18.89
C LEU A 199 11.91 -7.01 20.19
N ALA A 200 11.44 -5.93 20.82
CA ALA A 200 11.81 -5.45 22.15
C ALA A 200 10.57 -4.87 22.85
N PRO A 201 10.63 -4.56 24.16
CA PRO A 201 9.55 -3.89 24.85
C PRO A 201 9.11 -2.62 24.14
N SER A 202 7.80 -2.44 24.02
CA SER A 202 7.20 -1.27 23.37
C SER A 202 7.29 -0.04 24.28
N PRO A 203 7.41 1.16 23.72
CA PRO A 203 7.19 2.40 24.47
C PRO A 203 5.76 2.46 25.00
N ALA A 204 5.57 3.19 26.11
CA ALA A 204 4.26 3.33 26.75
C ALA A 204 3.22 3.95 25.81
N ASP A 205 3.61 4.95 25.03
CA ASP A 205 2.78 5.55 23.99
C ASP A 205 3.37 5.28 22.60
N ARG A 206 2.82 4.26 21.94
CA ARG A 206 3.23 3.88 20.59
C ARG A 206 2.78 4.88 19.53
N ILE A 207 1.65 5.54 19.72
CA ILE A 207 1.13 6.54 18.76
C ILE A 207 2.06 7.74 18.76
N ALA A 208 2.31 8.34 19.92
CA ALA A 208 3.23 9.46 20.05
C ALA A 208 4.64 9.12 19.48
N THR A 209 5.14 7.91 19.77
CA THR A 209 6.50 7.50 19.35
C THR A 209 6.62 7.26 17.85
N PHE A 210 5.64 6.61 17.22
CA PHE A 210 5.79 6.10 15.86
C PHE A 210 4.94 6.82 14.81
N MET A 211 3.86 7.51 15.21
CA MET A 211 2.94 8.19 14.29
C MET A 211 3.04 9.71 14.40
N ASP A 212 3.04 10.26 15.62
CA ASP A 212 3.14 11.71 15.83
C ASP A 212 4.62 12.16 15.78
N GLY A 213 5.53 11.30 16.25
CA GLY A 213 6.97 11.49 16.15
C GLY A 213 7.55 10.95 14.84
N GLU A 214 8.76 11.43 14.54
CA GLU A 214 9.61 10.97 13.44
C GLU A 214 10.97 10.57 13.99
N THR A 215 11.61 9.58 13.40
CA THR A 215 13.00 9.21 13.67
C THR A 215 13.81 9.20 12.38
N VAL A 216 15.13 9.38 12.50
CA VAL A 216 16.04 9.31 11.35
C VAL A 216 16.94 8.10 11.51
N VAL A 217 16.86 7.16 10.56
CA VAL A 217 17.71 5.98 10.51
C VAL A 217 18.55 6.02 9.23
N ASP A 218 19.86 5.97 9.37
CA ASP A 218 20.78 6.06 8.20
C ASP A 218 20.54 7.31 7.32
N GLY A 219 20.13 8.43 7.90
CA GLY A 219 19.77 9.64 7.15
C GLY A 219 18.43 9.56 6.41
N VAL A 220 17.59 8.57 6.72
CA VAL A 220 16.24 8.44 6.19
C VAL A 220 15.23 8.71 7.29
N PRO A 221 14.37 9.72 7.14
CA PRO A 221 13.29 9.97 8.08
C PRO A 221 12.23 8.85 7.96
N LEU A 222 11.78 8.36 9.11
CA LEU A 222 10.80 7.29 9.23
C LEU A 222 9.65 7.72 10.13
N ARG A 223 8.43 7.46 9.68
CA ARG A 223 7.21 7.67 10.46
C ARG A 223 6.14 6.67 10.02
N VAL A 224 5.33 6.19 10.96
CA VAL A 224 4.16 5.38 10.63
C VAL A 224 3.01 6.30 10.20
N VAL A 225 2.36 5.96 9.09
CA VAL A 225 1.21 6.69 8.55
C VAL A 225 0.07 5.72 8.34
N GLU A 226 -1.12 6.04 8.85
CA GLU A 226 -2.35 5.33 8.49
C GLU A 226 -2.90 5.90 7.17
N LEU A 227 -3.10 5.05 6.19
CA LEU A 227 -3.69 5.45 4.91
C LEU A 227 -5.19 5.68 5.08
N THR A 228 -5.59 6.93 4.96
CA THR A 228 -6.99 7.38 5.01
C THR A 228 -7.40 7.99 3.69
N GLY A 229 -8.68 7.95 3.36
CA GLY A 229 -9.18 8.53 2.10
C GLY A 229 -10.68 8.42 1.93
N GLU A 230 -11.15 9.11 0.91
CA GLU A 230 -12.52 9.09 0.45
C GLU A 230 -12.68 8.13 -0.74
N PRO A 231 -13.93 7.67 -1.03
CA PRO A 231 -14.18 6.85 -2.23
C PRO A 231 -13.68 7.54 -3.49
N GLY A 232 -12.85 6.86 -4.28
CA GLY A 232 -12.20 7.40 -5.47
C GLY A 232 -10.75 7.86 -5.27
N ASP A 233 -10.30 8.02 -4.03
CA ASP A 233 -8.89 8.29 -3.74
C ASP A 233 -8.02 7.05 -3.98
N MET A 234 -6.76 7.27 -4.30
CA MET A 234 -5.76 6.20 -4.41
C MET A 234 -4.45 6.57 -3.73
N VAL A 235 -3.75 5.55 -3.24
CA VAL A 235 -2.38 5.69 -2.76
C VAL A 235 -1.48 4.77 -3.57
N PHE A 236 -0.43 5.35 -4.14
CA PHE A 236 0.59 4.64 -4.89
C PHE A 236 1.81 4.51 -4.01
N CYS A 237 2.20 3.29 -3.68
CA CYS A 237 3.35 2.99 -2.84
C CYS A 237 4.43 2.26 -3.62
N HIS A 238 5.68 2.43 -3.20
CA HIS A 238 6.78 1.60 -3.68
C HIS A 238 6.53 0.12 -3.34
N PRO A 239 6.87 -0.85 -4.20
CA PRO A 239 6.53 -2.27 -3.99
C PRO A 239 7.17 -2.91 -2.75
N VAL A 240 8.23 -2.32 -2.21
CA VAL A 240 8.87 -2.76 -0.96
C VAL A 240 8.49 -1.87 0.25
N MET A 241 7.38 -1.15 0.17
CA MET A 241 6.83 -0.41 1.30
C MET A 241 6.55 -1.34 2.46
N VAL A 242 7.16 -1.08 3.61
CA VAL A 242 6.84 -1.80 4.85
C VAL A 242 5.48 -1.36 5.32
N HIS A 243 4.58 -2.31 5.52
CA HIS A 243 3.20 -2.03 5.89
C HIS A 243 2.62 -3.06 6.86
N CYS A 244 1.48 -2.71 7.45
CA CYS A 244 0.76 -3.55 8.39
C CYS A 244 -0.75 -3.23 8.32
N ARG A 245 -1.58 -4.20 8.70
CA ARG A 245 -3.03 -3.98 8.87
C ARG A 245 -3.27 -3.24 10.20
N ALA A 246 -4.06 -2.15 10.16
CA ALA A 246 -4.59 -1.52 11.38
C ALA A 246 -5.90 -2.17 11.83
N PRO A 247 -6.23 -2.16 13.14
CA PRO A 247 -7.56 -2.48 13.61
C PRO A 247 -8.56 -1.41 13.16
N ASN A 248 -9.77 -1.82 12.81
CA ASN A 248 -10.86 -0.89 12.54
C ASN A 248 -11.62 -0.60 13.84
N ARG A 249 -11.47 0.60 14.39
CA ARG A 249 -12.21 1.08 15.58
C ARG A 249 -13.20 2.19 15.22
N GLY A 250 -13.35 2.44 13.91
CA GLY A 250 -14.35 3.37 13.40
C GLY A 250 -15.76 2.76 13.42
N PRO A 251 -16.78 3.57 13.14
CA PRO A 251 -18.17 3.14 13.15
C PRO A 251 -18.61 2.39 11.88
N ARG A 252 -17.74 2.31 10.85
CA ARG A 252 -18.09 1.80 9.52
C ARG A 252 -17.09 0.72 9.07
N PRO A 253 -17.54 -0.27 8.28
CA PRO A 253 -16.62 -1.17 7.61
C PRO A 253 -15.73 -0.41 6.62
N ARG A 254 -14.47 -0.82 6.54
CA ARG A 254 -13.52 -0.36 5.54
C ARG A 254 -13.66 -1.18 4.27
N PHE A 255 -13.73 -0.50 3.12
CA PHE A 255 -13.74 -1.10 1.79
C PHE A 255 -12.58 -0.55 0.98
N MET A 256 -11.60 -1.40 0.66
CA MET A 256 -10.41 -1.03 -0.10
C MET A 256 -10.02 -2.14 -1.08
N ARG A 257 -9.26 -1.77 -2.12
CA ARG A 257 -8.57 -2.73 -2.99
C ARG A 257 -7.07 -2.53 -2.88
N ILE A 258 -6.34 -3.63 -3.00
CA ILE A 258 -4.88 -3.60 -3.09
C ILE A 258 -4.45 -4.33 -4.36
N LYS A 259 -3.65 -3.65 -5.17
CA LYS A 259 -3.10 -4.14 -6.42
C LYS A 259 -1.59 -4.01 -6.44
N GLN A 260 -0.92 -5.06 -6.88
CA GLN A 260 0.48 -4.99 -7.30
C GLN A 260 0.52 -4.76 -8.81
N GLN A 261 1.06 -3.63 -9.26
CA GLN A 261 1.28 -3.31 -10.67
C GLN A 261 2.77 -3.36 -10.96
N PHE A 262 3.19 -4.21 -11.88
CA PHE A 262 4.60 -4.39 -12.21
C PHE A 262 4.91 -3.91 -13.63
N LEU A 263 6.20 -3.65 -13.87
CA LEU A 263 6.74 -3.46 -15.20
C LEU A 263 6.51 -4.70 -16.07
N THR A 264 6.37 -4.51 -17.37
CA THR A 264 6.40 -5.62 -18.34
C THR A 264 7.74 -6.36 -18.29
N HIS A 265 7.78 -7.59 -18.79
CA HIS A 265 9.03 -8.37 -18.83
C HIS A 265 10.12 -7.65 -19.64
N GLU A 266 9.75 -7.10 -20.80
CA GLU A 266 10.65 -6.36 -21.68
C GLU A 266 11.24 -5.12 -21.00
N ALA A 267 10.42 -4.33 -20.32
CA ALA A 267 10.89 -3.16 -19.56
C ALA A 267 11.85 -3.55 -18.42
N ARG A 268 11.63 -4.69 -17.75
CA ARG A 268 12.54 -5.21 -16.73
C ARG A 268 13.89 -5.61 -17.31
N THR A 269 13.88 -6.24 -18.49
CA THR A 269 15.10 -6.69 -19.17
C THR A 269 15.93 -5.50 -19.66
N LEU A 270 15.28 -4.47 -20.22
CA LEU A 270 15.94 -3.24 -20.65
C LEU A 270 16.58 -2.48 -19.47
N LEU A 271 15.90 -2.41 -18.32
CA LEU A 271 16.47 -1.78 -17.13
C LEU A 271 17.69 -2.54 -16.60
N ARG A 272 17.69 -3.87 -16.66
CA ARG A 272 18.86 -4.69 -16.28
C ARG A 272 20.04 -4.49 -17.23
N GLY A 273 19.81 -4.32 -18.53
CA GLY A 273 20.85 -4.06 -19.52
C GLY A 273 21.47 -2.67 -19.43
N PHE A 274 20.75 -1.68 -18.88
CA PHE A 274 21.28 -0.32 -18.67
C PHE A 274 22.20 -0.19 -17.45
N LEU A 275 22.16 -1.15 -16.54
CA LEU A 275 22.90 -1.16 -15.28
C LEU A 275 24.06 -2.17 -15.26
N ALA A 276 24.22 -2.93 -16.35
CA ALA A 276 25.36 -3.81 -16.60
C ALA A 276 26.48 -3.04 -17.30
#